data_e058e0bafdd9503694697f605ed27573
#
_entry.id   e058e0bafdd9503694697f605ed27573
#
_cell.length_a   1.000
_cell.length_b   1.000
_cell.length_c   1.000
_cell.angle_alpha   90.00
_cell.angle_beta   90.00
_cell.angle_gamma   90.00
#
_symmetry.space_group_name_H-M   'P 1'
#
loop_
_entity.id
_entity.type
_entity.pdbx_description
1 polymer ?
#
loop_
_entity_poly.entity_id
_entity_poly.type
_entity_poly.pdbx_seq_one_letter_code
_entity_poly.pdbx_strand_id
1 'polypeptide(L)'
;MEVKLIQGDCLVEMDKLIDAGVKVDAIIGDLPYGTTACSWDEIIPFAPMWERVNKINNGVFVTTASQPFTSKIVMSNIENFREEIIWEKERPSNIFLMQKRHGKTHENIEVFCETGNYTYNPIATKNGKNRTREAMQKYVGNKLKHQDGKSVTSYRDDWDGSVSQPRSVIYYVRDSGEENHPTQKPVALYEYLIRTYTNEGDTVLDFTCGSGTTGVACVNTNRNCILIDKYQHWIDVSTKRIHDAQQQMRLF
;
A
#
# COMPACT_ATOMS: atom_id res chain seq x y z
N MET A 1 -3.49 -20.65 3.25
CA MET A 1 -2.87 -19.50 2.58
C MET A 1 -2.13 -20.00 1.35
N GLU A 2 -2.43 -19.46 0.19
CA GLU A 2 -1.82 -19.78 -1.09
C GLU A 2 -0.93 -18.64 -1.56
N VAL A 3 0.26 -18.94 -2.07
CA VAL A 3 1.20 -17.99 -2.66
C VAL A 3 1.54 -18.45 -4.06
N LYS A 4 1.26 -17.62 -5.06
CA LYS A 4 1.56 -17.88 -6.46
C LYS A 4 2.55 -16.85 -6.97
N LEU A 5 3.74 -17.29 -7.42
CA LEU A 5 4.72 -16.45 -8.10
C LEU A 5 4.71 -16.74 -9.59
N ILE A 6 4.76 -15.70 -10.40
CA ILE A 6 4.69 -15.77 -11.87
C ILE A 6 5.82 -14.92 -12.45
N GLN A 7 6.67 -15.52 -13.26
CA GLN A 7 7.67 -14.78 -14.02
C GLN A 7 7.07 -14.38 -15.37
N GLY A 8 7.05 -13.08 -15.67
CA GLY A 8 6.55 -12.55 -16.92
C GLY A 8 6.31 -11.05 -16.94
N ASP A 9 5.91 -10.53 -18.10
CA ASP A 9 5.43 -9.17 -18.25
C ASP A 9 4.09 -9.00 -17.53
N CYS A 10 3.97 -7.99 -16.69
CA CYS A 10 2.81 -7.82 -15.82
C CYS A 10 1.48 -7.69 -16.58
N LEU A 11 1.48 -6.99 -17.73
CA LEU A 11 0.25 -6.81 -18.52
C LEU A 11 -0.16 -8.15 -19.17
N VAL A 12 0.80 -8.90 -19.68
CA VAL A 12 0.56 -10.22 -20.30
C VAL A 12 0.08 -11.24 -19.26
N GLU A 13 0.71 -11.27 -18.09
CA GLU A 13 0.31 -12.21 -17.04
C GLU A 13 -1.04 -11.85 -16.42
N MET A 14 -1.35 -10.55 -16.26
CA MET A 14 -2.68 -10.12 -15.85
C MET A 14 -3.75 -10.52 -16.88
N ASP A 15 -3.49 -10.44 -18.18
CA ASP A 15 -4.44 -10.93 -19.21
C ASP A 15 -4.75 -12.42 -19.03
N LYS A 16 -3.70 -13.26 -18.81
CA LYS A 16 -3.89 -14.69 -18.55
C LYS A 16 -4.72 -14.98 -17.29
N LEU A 17 -4.50 -14.19 -16.23
CA LEU A 17 -5.30 -14.32 -15.01
C LEU A 17 -6.77 -13.91 -15.24
N ILE A 18 -6.99 -12.84 -15.99
CA ILE A 18 -8.34 -12.38 -16.36
C ILE A 18 -9.06 -13.43 -17.21
N ASP A 19 -8.40 -13.98 -18.22
CA ASP A 19 -8.94 -15.02 -19.10
C ASP A 19 -9.26 -16.31 -18.33
N ALA A 20 -8.51 -16.60 -17.26
CA ALA A 20 -8.79 -17.70 -16.34
C ALA A 20 -9.90 -17.38 -15.31
N GLY A 21 -10.53 -16.19 -15.38
CA GLY A 21 -11.60 -15.78 -14.47
C GLY A 21 -11.12 -15.42 -13.04
N VAL A 22 -9.82 -15.20 -12.85
CA VAL A 22 -9.27 -14.85 -11.54
C VAL A 22 -9.73 -13.46 -11.13
N LYS A 23 -10.14 -13.32 -9.86
CA LYS A 23 -10.43 -12.05 -9.19
C LYS A 23 -9.59 -11.96 -7.93
N VAL A 24 -9.23 -10.73 -7.56
CA VAL A 24 -8.49 -10.44 -6.34
C VAL A 24 -9.23 -9.39 -5.51
N ASP A 25 -9.00 -9.41 -4.19
CA ASP A 25 -9.68 -8.55 -3.24
C ASP A 25 -8.98 -7.19 -3.06
N ALA A 26 -7.69 -7.13 -3.37
CA ALA A 26 -6.91 -5.91 -3.45
C ALA A 26 -5.69 -6.08 -4.37
N ILE A 27 -5.25 -4.97 -4.94
CA ILE A 27 -3.94 -4.88 -5.59
C ILE A 27 -3.08 -3.95 -4.72
N ILE A 28 -1.94 -4.44 -4.23
CA ILE A 28 -1.03 -3.66 -3.38
C ILE A 28 0.40 -3.89 -3.87
N GLY A 29 1.05 -2.85 -4.37
CA GLY A 29 2.38 -2.99 -4.96
C GLY A 29 3.15 -1.67 -5.09
N ASP A 30 4.38 -1.78 -5.57
CA ASP A 30 5.31 -0.66 -5.82
C ASP A 30 5.58 -0.57 -7.32
N LEU A 31 4.89 0.31 -8.01
CA LEU A 31 5.06 0.50 -9.44
C LEU A 31 6.44 1.10 -9.78
N PRO A 32 7.00 0.88 -10.97
CA PRO A 32 8.18 1.62 -11.43
C PRO A 32 7.82 3.08 -11.69
N TYR A 33 8.63 4.02 -11.14
CA TYR A 33 8.34 5.47 -11.18
C TYR A 33 8.95 6.16 -12.41
N GLY A 34 9.91 5.53 -13.11
CA GLY A 34 10.68 6.14 -14.20
C GLY A 34 11.59 7.27 -13.69
N THR A 35 12.11 7.17 -12.48
CA THR A 35 12.91 8.23 -11.83
C THR A 35 14.35 7.83 -11.56
N THR A 36 14.71 6.57 -11.83
CA THR A 36 16.06 6.04 -11.69
C THR A 36 16.67 5.70 -13.06
N ALA A 37 17.98 5.45 -13.09
CA ALA A 37 18.68 4.99 -14.30
C ALA A 37 18.62 3.46 -14.48
N CYS A 38 17.84 2.77 -13.66
CA CYS A 38 17.71 1.31 -13.71
C CYS A 38 16.81 0.91 -14.89
N SER A 39 17.21 -0.11 -15.64
CA SER A 39 16.48 -0.59 -16.81
C SER A 39 15.09 -1.16 -16.50
N TRP A 40 14.83 -1.52 -15.25
CA TRP A 40 13.52 -1.99 -14.79
C TRP A 40 12.57 -0.86 -14.36
N ASP A 41 13.09 0.36 -14.17
CA ASP A 41 12.30 1.52 -13.72
C ASP A 41 11.64 2.25 -14.91
N GLU A 42 10.90 1.50 -15.71
CA GLU A 42 10.13 2.02 -16.83
C GLU A 42 8.65 2.09 -16.47
N ILE A 43 8.04 3.28 -16.63
CA ILE A 43 6.63 3.50 -16.28
C ILE A 43 5.74 2.58 -17.12
N ILE A 44 4.93 1.76 -16.47
CA ILE A 44 3.91 0.95 -17.13
C ILE A 44 2.87 1.89 -17.76
N PRO A 45 2.51 1.70 -19.04
CA PRO A 45 1.50 2.54 -19.68
C PRO A 45 0.17 2.51 -18.92
N PHE A 46 -0.31 3.67 -18.47
CA PHE A 46 -1.45 3.74 -17.55
C PHE A 46 -2.75 3.19 -18.13
N ALA A 47 -3.09 3.51 -19.38
CA ALA A 47 -4.35 3.08 -19.95
C ALA A 47 -4.50 1.54 -19.98
N PRO A 48 -3.55 0.75 -20.56
CA PRO A 48 -3.64 -0.70 -20.51
C PRO A 48 -3.49 -1.28 -19.10
N MET A 49 -2.79 -0.60 -18.18
CA MET A 49 -2.71 -1.02 -16.78
C MET A 49 -4.08 -0.89 -16.10
N TRP A 50 -4.73 0.28 -16.19
CA TRP A 50 -6.04 0.50 -15.57
C TRP A 50 -7.13 -0.41 -16.13
N GLU A 51 -7.10 -0.70 -17.44
CA GLU A 51 -8.03 -1.64 -18.04
C GLU A 51 -7.98 -3.02 -17.35
N ARG A 52 -6.79 -3.52 -17.05
CA ARG A 52 -6.59 -4.81 -16.38
C ARG A 52 -6.89 -4.75 -14.91
N VAL A 53 -6.44 -3.69 -14.24
CA VAL A 53 -6.75 -3.44 -12.83
C VAL A 53 -8.27 -3.48 -12.61
N ASN A 54 -9.05 -2.76 -13.41
CA ASN A 54 -10.51 -2.74 -13.27
C ASN A 54 -11.16 -4.09 -13.59
N LYS A 55 -10.55 -4.90 -14.46
CA LYS A 55 -11.09 -6.24 -14.78
C LYS A 55 -10.81 -7.28 -13.69
N ILE A 56 -9.66 -7.23 -13.02
CA ILE A 56 -9.24 -8.28 -12.07
C ILE A 56 -9.53 -7.94 -10.62
N ASN A 57 -9.57 -6.64 -10.26
CA ASN A 57 -9.67 -6.16 -8.89
C ASN A 57 -11.12 -5.92 -8.46
N ASN A 58 -11.50 -6.46 -7.31
CA ASN A 58 -12.81 -6.24 -6.69
C ASN A 58 -12.78 -5.17 -5.58
N GLY A 59 -11.60 -4.74 -5.14
CA GLY A 59 -11.42 -3.81 -4.03
C GLY A 59 -10.57 -2.61 -4.40
N VAL A 60 -9.55 -2.33 -3.58
CA VAL A 60 -8.65 -1.19 -3.78
C VAL A 60 -7.45 -1.55 -4.65
N PHE A 61 -6.91 -0.55 -5.35
CA PHE A 61 -5.55 -0.52 -5.84
C PHE A 61 -4.74 0.47 -5.00
N VAL A 62 -3.70 -0.03 -4.33
CA VAL A 62 -2.80 0.75 -3.47
C VAL A 62 -1.39 0.67 -4.05
N THR A 63 -0.78 1.81 -4.30
CA THR A 63 0.60 1.86 -4.80
C THR A 63 1.41 2.91 -4.08
N THR A 64 2.67 2.61 -3.79
CA THR A 64 3.63 3.62 -3.39
C THR A 64 3.96 4.51 -4.59
N ALA A 65 4.30 5.76 -4.32
CA ALA A 65 4.58 6.75 -5.34
C ALA A 65 5.55 7.83 -4.86
N SER A 66 6.11 8.56 -5.78
CA SER A 66 7.00 9.67 -5.51
C SER A 66 6.95 10.67 -6.66
N GLN A 67 6.95 11.99 -6.33
CA GLN A 67 6.94 13.01 -7.37
C GLN A 67 8.10 12.89 -8.37
N PRO A 68 7.87 13.08 -9.68
CA PRO A 68 6.61 13.51 -10.33
C PRO A 68 5.65 12.37 -10.69
N PHE A 69 5.99 11.10 -10.41
CA PHE A 69 5.14 9.94 -10.70
C PHE A 69 3.80 10.01 -9.96
N THR A 70 3.79 10.43 -8.69
CA THR A 70 2.56 10.66 -7.91
C THR A 70 1.53 11.47 -8.69
N SER A 71 1.92 12.63 -9.19
CA SER A 71 0.99 13.47 -9.96
C SER A 71 0.51 12.78 -11.25
N LYS A 72 1.37 12.02 -11.91
CA LYS A 72 1.00 11.30 -13.15
C LYS A 72 -0.01 10.19 -12.88
N ILE A 73 0.22 9.36 -11.84
CA ILE A 73 -0.67 8.23 -11.53
C ILE A 73 -2.03 8.73 -11.03
N VAL A 74 -2.08 9.76 -10.18
CA VAL A 74 -3.33 10.34 -9.70
C VAL A 74 -4.14 10.93 -10.87
N MET A 75 -3.51 11.74 -11.72
CA MET A 75 -4.19 12.35 -12.87
C MET A 75 -4.62 11.33 -13.92
N SER A 76 -3.96 10.17 -13.99
CA SER A 76 -4.35 9.12 -14.94
C SER A 76 -5.66 8.41 -14.58
N ASN A 77 -6.17 8.56 -13.33
CA ASN A 77 -7.39 7.94 -12.85
C ASN A 77 -8.03 8.72 -11.69
N ILE A 78 -8.17 10.03 -11.87
CA ILE A 78 -8.63 10.95 -10.82
C ILE A 78 -10.04 10.61 -10.30
N GLU A 79 -10.91 10.06 -11.14
CA GLU A 79 -12.28 9.70 -10.76
C GLU A 79 -12.33 8.58 -9.72
N ASN A 80 -11.37 7.66 -9.77
CA ASN A 80 -11.26 6.52 -8.88
C ASN A 80 -10.29 6.76 -7.71
N PHE A 81 -9.62 7.91 -7.67
CA PHE A 81 -8.76 8.29 -6.55
C PHE A 81 -9.58 8.46 -5.27
N ARG A 82 -9.09 7.93 -4.15
CA ARG A 82 -9.79 7.93 -2.85
C ARG A 82 -9.03 8.70 -1.79
N GLU A 83 -7.77 8.40 -1.57
CA GLU A 83 -6.96 9.07 -0.56
C GLU A 83 -5.46 8.96 -0.87
N GLU A 84 -4.69 9.87 -0.26
CA GLU A 84 -3.25 9.84 -0.20
C GLU A 84 -2.82 9.61 1.25
N ILE A 85 -1.89 8.67 1.45
CA ILE A 85 -1.22 8.45 2.72
C ILE A 85 0.26 8.80 2.54
N ILE A 86 0.83 9.53 3.48
CA ILE A 86 2.25 9.89 3.49
C ILE A 86 3.01 8.89 4.36
N TRP A 87 3.91 8.13 3.75
CA TRP A 87 4.88 7.35 4.49
C TRP A 87 6.10 8.19 4.81
N GLU A 88 6.25 8.57 6.08
CA GLU A 88 7.43 9.23 6.61
C GLU A 88 8.54 8.21 6.91
N LYS A 89 9.74 8.50 6.46
CA LYS A 89 10.93 7.64 6.57
C LYS A 89 11.88 8.17 7.63
N GLU A 90 12.67 7.29 8.23
CA GLU A 90 13.67 7.63 9.27
C GLU A 90 14.77 8.59 8.81
N ARG A 91 15.07 8.61 7.49
CA ARG A 91 16.13 9.45 6.90
C ARG A 91 15.85 9.76 5.43
N PRO A 92 16.40 10.85 4.90
CA PRO A 92 16.24 11.23 3.49
C PRO A 92 16.80 10.18 2.53
N SER A 93 16.13 10.01 1.39
CA SER A 93 16.58 9.14 0.30
C SER A 93 17.51 9.82 -0.71
N ASN A 94 17.61 11.16 -0.67
CA ASN A 94 18.36 11.96 -1.64
C ASN A 94 19.55 12.70 -1.01
N ILE A 95 20.30 12.06 -0.11
CA ILE A 95 21.35 12.65 0.72
C ILE A 95 22.35 13.48 -0.11
N PHE A 96 22.81 12.97 -1.26
CA PHE A 96 23.77 13.66 -2.13
C PHE A 96 23.23 14.96 -2.76
N LEU A 97 21.91 15.17 -2.74
CA LEU A 97 21.25 16.35 -3.31
C LEU A 97 20.84 17.38 -2.26
N MET A 98 21.08 17.11 -0.97
CA MET A 98 20.59 17.97 0.12
C MET A 98 21.24 19.36 0.16
N GLN A 99 22.36 19.55 -0.51
CA GLN A 99 22.94 20.90 -0.70
C GLN A 99 22.22 21.75 -1.74
N LYS A 100 21.37 21.13 -2.59
CA LYS A 100 20.64 21.79 -3.69
C LYS A 100 19.14 21.82 -3.51
N ARG A 101 18.59 20.93 -2.68
CA ARG A 101 17.16 20.82 -2.39
C ARG A 101 16.92 20.11 -1.06
N HIS A 102 15.71 20.22 -0.54
CA HIS A 102 15.32 19.57 0.71
C HIS A 102 15.54 18.05 0.68
N GLY A 103 15.91 17.47 1.81
CA GLY A 103 16.00 16.04 2.02
C GLY A 103 14.61 15.40 1.89
N LYS A 104 14.49 14.38 1.03
CA LYS A 104 13.25 13.69 0.79
C LYS A 104 13.03 12.60 1.84
N THR A 105 12.23 12.90 2.85
CA THR A 105 11.94 12.02 4.00
C THR A 105 10.61 11.30 3.91
N HIS A 106 9.90 11.37 2.79
CA HIS A 106 8.63 10.70 2.62
C HIS A 106 8.45 10.12 1.22
N GLU A 107 7.53 9.18 1.11
CA GLU A 107 6.88 8.75 -0.13
C GLU A 107 5.37 8.84 0.03
N ASN A 108 4.67 8.92 -1.08
CA ASN A 108 3.23 8.90 -1.14
C ASN A 108 2.74 7.46 -1.28
N ILE A 109 1.55 7.19 -0.80
CA ILE A 109 0.81 5.95 -1.02
C ILE A 109 -0.55 6.36 -1.54
N GLU A 110 -0.85 5.97 -2.77
CA GLU A 110 -2.05 6.36 -3.47
C GLU A 110 -3.07 5.22 -3.46
N VAL A 111 -4.30 5.53 -3.08
CA VAL A 111 -5.39 4.57 -2.98
C VAL A 111 -6.46 4.89 -4.03
N PHE A 112 -6.81 3.89 -4.83
CA PHE A 112 -7.84 3.97 -5.85
C PHE A 112 -8.89 2.88 -5.67
N CYS A 113 -10.14 3.16 -6.02
CA CYS A 113 -11.22 2.18 -6.07
C CYS A 113 -12.28 2.60 -7.08
N GLU A 114 -12.59 1.73 -8.04
CA GLU A 114 -13.58 2.01 -9.09
C GLU A 114 -15.00 2.12 -8.50
N THR A 115 -15.40 1.18 -7.67
CA THR A 115 -16.77 1.11 -7.14
C THR A 115 -17.03 2.05 -5.96
N GLY A 116 -15.98 2.55 -5.31
CA GLY A 116 -16.09 3.30 -4.06
C GLY A 116 -16.48 2.44 -2.85
N ASN A 117 -16.71 1.15 -3.04
CA ASN A 117 -17.01 0.18 -1.97
C ASN A 117 -15.85 -0.80 -1.84
N TYR A 118 -15.14 -0.76 -0.71
CA TYR A 118 -13.97 -1.58 -0.44
C TYR A 118 -13.82 -1.89 1.05
N THR A 119 -13.09 -2.94 1.36
CA THR A 119 -12.73 -3.27 2.74
C THR A 119 -11.85 -2.18 3.32
N TYR A 120 -12.25 -1.64 4.48
CA TYR A 120 -11.45 -0.71 5.25
C TYR A 120 -11.50 -1.07 6.73
N ASN A 121 -10.39 -1.56 7.25
CA ASN A 121 -10.20 -1.94 8.66
C ASN A 121 -9.33 -0.87 9.34
N PRO A 122 -9.91 0.11 10.04
CA PRO A 122 -9.14 1.17 10.67
C PRO A 122 -8.24 0.62 11.78
N ILE A 123 -6.93 0.73 11.61
CA ILE A 123 -5.95 0.31 12.60
C ILE A 123 -5.68 1.50 13.54
N ALA A 124 -6.34 1.47 14.70
CA ALA A 124 -6.21 2.53 15.69
C ALA A 124 -4.82 2.52 16.36
N THR A 125 -4.27 3.70 16.61
CA THR A 125 -3.02 3.87 17.34
C THR A 125 -3.29 4.32 18.79
N LYS A 126 -2.50 3.80 19.75
CA LYS A 126 -2.61 4.25 21.15
C LYS A 126 -2.22 5.72 21.25
N ASN A 127 -3.09 6.52 21.85
CA ASN A 127 -2.78 7.92 22.14
C ASN A 127 -1.81 8.02 23.30
N GLY A 128 -0.69 8.71 23.12
CA GLY A 128 0.24 9.04 24.21
C GLY A 128 -0.28 10.10 25.20
N LYS A 129 -1.45 10.68 24.93
CA LYS A 129 -2.14 11.64 25.81
C LYS A 129 -3.62 11.31 25.81
N ASN A 130 -4.18 11.03 26.99
CA ASN A 130 -5.62 10.87 27.18
C ASN A 130 -6.30 12.21 26.78
N ARG A 131 -6.92 12.21 25.60
CA ARG A 131 -7.85 13.27 25.24
C ARG A 131 -9.22 12.89 25.78
N THR A 132 -9.73 13.63 26.76
CA THR A 132 -11.05 13.36 27.28
C THR A 132 -12.12 13.59 26.21
N ARG A 133 -13.19 12.78 26.25
CA ARG A 133 -14.37 12.91 25.38
C ARG A 133 -14.90 14.35 25.37
N GLU A 134 -14.90 15.03 26.50
CA GLU A 134 -15.34 16.41 26.67
C GLU A 134 -14.47 17.42 25.90
N ALA A 135 -13.15 17.24 25.92
CA ALA A 135 -12.23 18.12 25.17
C ALA A 135 -12.43 17.99 23.65
N MET A 136 -12.74 16.79 23.16
CA MET A 136 -13.03 16.56 21.75
C MET A 136 -14.41 17.08 21.35
N GLN A 137 -15.44 16.86 22.16
CA GLN A 137 -16.78 17.40 21.90
C GLN A 137 -16.77 18.94 21.86
N LYS A 138 -16.01 19.60 22.72
CA LYS A 138 -15.84 21.05 22.73
C LYS A 138 -15.12 21.56 21.47
N TYR A 139 -14.17 20.79 20.93
CA TYR A 139 -13.46 21.16 19.71
C TYR A 139 -14.33 20.99 18.46
N VAL A 140 -15.07 19.88 18.35
CA VAL A 140 -15.90 19.53 17.19
C VAL A 140 -17.23 20.29 17.18
N GLY A 141 -17.90 20.40 18.32
CA GLY A 141 -19.21 21.05 18.43
C GLY A 141 -19.20 22.53 18.02
N ASN A 142 -18.05 23.18 18.02
CA ASN A 142 -17.92 24.60 17.70
C ASN A 142 -17.39 24.94 16.30
N LYS A 143 -16.89 23.98 15.52
CA LYS A 143 -16.11 24.33 14.30
C LYS A 143 -16.40 23.54 13.02
N LEU A 144 -17.07 22.40 13.07
CA LEU A 144 -17.30 21.57 11.88
C LEU A 144 -18.79 21.42 11.60
N LYS A 145 -19.26 22.11 10.59
CA LYS A 145 -20.57 21.86 9.97
C LYS A 145 -20.33 21.24 8.59
N HIS A 146 -21.10 20.22 8.23
CA HIS A 146 -21.22 19.79 6.85
C HIS A 146 -21.74 20.94 5.97
N GLN A 147 -21.50 20.87 4.65
CA GLN A 147 -22.05 21.85 3.70
C GLN A 147 -23.58 21.95 3.75
N ASP A 148 -24.26 20.91 4.26
CA ASP A 148 -25.71 20.87 4.51
C ASP A 148 -26.13 21.50 5.86
N GLY A 149 -25.20 22.11 6.58
CA GLY A 149 -25.44 22.77 7.86
C GLY A 149 -25.58 21.85 9.08
N LYS A 150 -25.48 20.53 8.89
CA LYS A 150 -25.57 19.56 9.99
C LYS A 150 -24.27 19.48 10.78
N SER A 151 -24.38 19.40 12.09
CA SER A 151 -23.21 19.19 12.96
C SER A 151 -22.63 17.80 12.77
N VAL A 152 -21.29 17.70 12.61
CA VAL A 152 -20.60 16.39 12.59
C VAL A 152 -20.57 15.84 14.01
N THR A 153 -21.54 15.00 14.37
CA THR A 153 -21.70 14.47 15.73
C THR A 153 -21.52 12.96 15.85
N SER A 154 -21.02 12.28 14.81
CA SER A 154 -20.83 10.82 14.90
C SER A 154 -19.45 10.44 15.44
N TYR A 155 -19.27 10.56 16.74
CA TYR A 155 -18.30 9.73 17.44
C TYR A 155 -18.96 8.40 17.79
N ARG A 156 -18.21 7.28 17.69
CA ARG A 156 -18.67 6.00 18.28
C ARG A 156 -18.93 6.24 19.77
N ASP A 157 -20.08 5.82 20.26
CA ASP A 157 -20.47 5.99 21.66
C ASP A 157 -19.55 5.23 22.65
N ASP A 158 -18.78 4.27 22.15
CA ASP A 158 -17.82 3.42 22.87
C ASP A 158 -16.38 3.97 22.89
N TRP A 159 -16.10 5.15 22.28
CA TRP A 159 -14.75 5.72 22.26
C TRP A 159 -14.36 6.34 23.60
N ASP A 160 -13.33 5.79 24.25
CA ASP A 160 -12.84 6.23 25.56
C ASP A 160 -11.67 7.23 25.50
N GLY A 161 -11.20 7.58 24.30
CA GLY A 161 -10.06 8.48 24.11
C GLY A 161 -8.68 7.85 24.19
N SER A 162 -8.60 6.54 24.46
CA SER A 162 -7.32 5.82 24.61
C SER A 162 -6.64 5.55 23.28
N VAL A 163 -7.37 5.58 22.17
CA VAL A 163 -6.88 5.34 20.82
C VAL A 163 -7.27 6.48 19.87
N SER A 164 -6.44 6.74 18.87
CA SER A 164 -6.77 7.64 17.77
C SER A 164 -7.03 6.86 16.49
N GLN A 165 -7.92 7.42 15.67
CA GLN A 165 -8.15 6.94 14.32
C GLN A 165 -6.84 6.98 13.50
N PRO A 166 -6.70 6.15 12.47
CA PRO A 166 -5.56 6.19 11.56
C PRO A 166 -5.31 7.59 11.03
N ARG A 167 -4.04 7.92 10.83
CA ARG A 167 -3.62 9.23 10.32
C ARG A 167 -3.12 9.08 8.90
N SER A 168 -3.30 10.12 8.09
CA SER A 168 -2.75 10.16 6.73
C SER A 168 -1.21 10.30 6.67
N VAL A 169 -0.54 10.55 7.78
CA VAL A 169 0.93 10.49 7.90
C VAL A 169 1.30 9.36 8.83
N ILE A 170 1.99 8.36 8.30
CA ILE A 170 2.41 7.15 9.01
C ILE A 170 3.94 7.03 8.96
N TYR A 171 4.53 6.50 10.01
CA TYR A 171 5.98 6.35 10.13
C TYR A 171 6.38 4.89 10.12
N TYR A 172 7.23 4.50 9.18
CA TYR A 172 7.84 3.18 9.11
C TYR A 172 9.32 3.29 8.73
N VAL A 173 10.15 2.57 9.47
CA VAL A 173 11.60 2.45 9.20
C VAL A 173 11.80 1.50 8.02
N ARG A 174 12.75 1.80 7.14
CA ARG A 174 13.13 0.91 6.05
C ARG A 174 13.79 -0.36 6.60
N ASP A 175 13.50 -1.48 5.98
CA ASP A 175 14.18 -2.72 6.33
C ASP A 175 15.68 -2.60 6.06
N SER A 176 16.48 -3.06 7.01
CA SER A 176 17.94 -3.12 6.90
C SER A 176 18.38 -4.53 6.55
N GLY A 177 19.22 -4.70 5.53
CA GLY A 177 19.79 -6.00 5.15
C GLY A 177 20.69 -5.87 3.92
N GLU A 178 21.77 -6.64 3.87
CA GLU A 178 22.76 -6.59 2.79
C GLU A 178 22.25 -7.18 1.47
N GLU A 179 21.26 -8.08 1.51
CA GLU A 179 20.66 -8.74 0.32
C GLU A 179 19.41 -8.01 -0.21
N ASN A 180 19.11 -6.81 0.30
CA ASN A 180 17.85 -6.14 -0.03
C ASN A 180 17.92 -5.42 -1.38
N HIS A 181 16.80 -5.46 -2.12
CA HIS A 181 16.60 -4.62 -3.29
C HIS A 181 16.83 -3.13 -2.92
N PRO A 182 17.56 -2.34 -3.73
CA PRO A 182 17.91 -0.95 -3.40
C PRO A 182 16.72 -0.05 -3.04
N THR A 183 15.54 -0.39 -3.54
CA THR A 183 14.29 0.34 -3.32
C THR A 183 13.25 -0.46 -2.54
N GLN A 184 13.68 -1.54 -1.83
CA GLN A 184 12.77 -2.39 -1.08
C GLN A 184 11.95 -1.59 -0.07
N LYS A 185 10.66 -1.84 -0.07
CA LYS A 185 9.72 -1.25 0.90
C LYS A 185 9.71 -2.04 2.21
N PRO A 186 9.41 -1.40 3.37
CA PRO A 186 9.31 -2.10 4.64
C PRO A 186 8.19 -3.13 4.65
N VAL A 187 8.46 -4.34 5.14
CA VAL A 187 7.44 -5.38 5.31
C VAL A 187 6.33 -4.89 6.25
N ALA A 188 6.68 -4.24 7.36
CA ALA A 188 5.72 -3.70 8.32
C ALA A 188 4.74 -2.65 7.71
N LEU A 189 5.20 -1.85 6.75
CA LEU A 189 4.34 -0.93 6.02
C LEU A 189 3.32 -1.69 5.17
N TYR A 190 3.78 -2.73 4.46
CA TYR A 190 2.89 -3.53 3.61
C TYR A 190 1.91 -4.37 4.44
N GLU A 191 2.33 -4.88 5.60
CA GLU A 191 1.41 -5.52 6.55
C GLU A 191 0.30 -4.56 7.02
N TYR A 192 0.66 -3.31 7.30
CA TYR A 192 -0.31 -2.27 7.65
C TYR A 192 -1.32 -2.04 6.52
N LEU A 193 -0.86 -1.85 5.27
CA LEU A 193 -1.72 -1.63 4.11
C LEU A 193 -2.62 -2.85 3.85
N ILE A 194 -2.06 -4.07 3.88
CA ILE A 194 -2.80 -5.31 3.68
C ILE A 194 -3.89 -5.47 4.74
N ARG A 195 -3.57 -5.29 6.03
CA ARG A 195 -4.56 -5.38 7.12
C ARG A 195 -5.64 -4.31 7.02
N THR A 196 -5.29 -3.11 6.55
CA THR A 196 -6.23 -2.00 6.39
C THR A 196 -7.25 -2.29 5.28
N TYR A 197 -6.81 -2.84 4.16
CA TYR A 197 -7.64 -2.94 2.96
C TYR A 197 -8.10 -4.36 2.61
N THR A 198 -7.77 -5.36 3.43
CA THR A 198 -8.19 -6.76 3.23
C THR A 198 -8.54 -7.45 4.54
N ASN A 199 -9.30 -8.54 4.45
CA ASN A 199 -9.54 -9.47 5.54
C ASN A 199 -8.61 -10.69 5.45
N GLU A 200 -8.51 -11.47 6.53
CA GLU A 200 -7.79 -12.75 6.48
C GLU A 200 -8.43 -13.69 5.46
N GLY A 201 -7.58 -14.36 4.68
CA GLY A 201 -8.01 -15.24 3.61
C GLY A 201 -8.23 -14.56 2.26
N ASP A 202 -8.34 -13.21 2.22
CA ASP A 202 -8.44 -12.45 0.97
C ASP A 202 -7.17 -12.63 0.11
N THR A 203 -7.31 -12.38 -1.18
CA THR A 203 -6.24 -12.51 -2.18
C THR A 203 -5.72 -11.14 -2.60
N VAL A 204 -4.42 -10.92 -2.43
CA VAL A 204 -3.71 -9.71 -2.85
C VAL A 204 -2.92 -9.99 -4.12
N LEU A 205 -3.00 -9.11 -5.10
CA LEU A 205 -2.14 -9.11 -6.29
C LEU A 205 -1.07 -8.03 -6.15
N ASP A 206 0.18 -8.39 -6.43
CA ASP A 206 1.26 -7.44 -6.71
C ASP A 206 1.88 -7.82 -8.06
N PHE A 207 1.63 -6.99 -9.07
CA PHE A 207 2.09 -7.28 -10.43
C PHE A 207 3.47 -6.67 -10.77
N THR A 208 4.17 -6.16 -9.74
CA THR A 208 5.54 -5.62 -9.81
C THR A 208 6.33 -5.97 -8.55
N CYS A 209 6.25 -7.23 -8.12
CA CYS A 209 6.58 -7.64 -6.76
C CYS A 209 8.05 -7.49 -6.36
N GLY A 210 8.97 -7.35 -7.32
CA GLY A 210 10.40 -7.21 -7.05
C GLY A 210 10.92 -8.27 -6.07
N SER A 211 11.49 -7.86 -4.96
CA SER A 211 11.99 -8.75 -3.92
C SER A 211 10.92 -9.46 -3.06
N GLY A 212 9.62 -9.31 -3.38
CA GLY A 212 8.53 -10.05 -2.75
C GLY A 212 8.09 -9.53 -1.38
N THR A 213 8.27 -8.26 -1.09
CA THR A 213 7.83 -7.65 0.19
C THR A 213 6.33 -7.88 0.44
N THR A 214 5.50 -7.69 -0.59
CA THR A 214 4.05 -7.95 -0.52
C THR A 214 3.77 -9.41 -0.16
N GLY A 215 4.51 -10.35 -0.73
CA GLY A 215 4.36 -11.77 -0.43
C GLY A 215 4.70 -12.12 1.02
N VAL A 216 5.81 -11.59 1.55
CA VAL A 216 6.17 -11.76 2.96
C VAL A 216 5.09 -11.16 3.86
N ALA A 217 4.61 -9.96 3.56
CA ALA A 217 3.56 -9.30 4.32
C ALA A 217 2.22 -10.08 4.27
N CYS A 218 1.87 -10.67 3.13
CA CYS A 218 0.70 -11.56 3.01
C CYS A 218 0.83 -12.80 3.88
N VAL A 219 2.01 -13.43 3.90
CA VAL A 219 2.31 -14.55 4.80
C VAL A 219 2.07 -14.15 6.25
N ASN A 220 2.71 -13.06 6.70
CA ASN A 220 2.63 -12.59 8.08
C ASN A 220 1.21 -12.17 8.51
N THR A 221 0.34 -11.90 7.55
CA THR A 221 -1.02 -11.43 7.81
C THR A 221 -2.12 -12.45 7.45
N ASN A 222 -1.74 -13.66 7.05
CA ASN A 222 -2.66 -14.73 6.64
C ASN A 222 -3.55 -14.37 5.44
N ARG A 223 -2.95 -13.78 4.39
CA ARG A 223 -3.61 -13.49 3.11
C ARG A 223 -3.00 -14.34 2.01
N ASN A 224 -3.81 -14.70 1.02
CA ASN A 224 -3.32 -15.30 -0.22
C ASN A 224 -2.67 -14.21 -1.08
N CYS A 225 -1.70 -14.59 -1.94
CA CYS A 225 -1.15 -13.62 -2.86
C CYS A 225 -0.78 -14.22 -4.22
N ILE A 226 -0.89 -13.36 -5.24
CA ILE A 226 -0.37 -13.58 -6.59
C ILE A 226 0.67 -12.50 -6.82
N LEU A 227 1.89 -12.91 -7.16
CA LEU A 227 3.04 -12.03 -7.32
C LEU A 227 3.59 -12.19 -8.72
N ILE A 228 3.79 -11.09 -9.44
CA ILE A 228 4.33 -11.10 -10.80
C ILE A 228 5.58 -10.23 -10.83
N ASP A 229 6.64 -10.73 -11.45
CA ASP A 229 7.81 -9.94 -11.80
C ASP A 229 8.38 -10.38 -13.16
N LYS A 230 8.91 -9.42 -13.91
CA LYS A 230 9.48 -9.64 -15.23
C LYS A 230 10.78 -10.45 -15.17
N TYR A 231 11.55 -10.29 -14.10
CA TYR A 231 12.91 -10.81 -13.99
C TYR A 231 12.97 -12.05 -13.10
N GLN A 232 13.49 -13.16 -13.64
CA GLN A 232 13.64 -14.43 -12.92
C GLN A 232 14.41 -14.26 -11.60
N HIS A 233 15.46 -13.44 -11.60
CA HIS A 233 16.22 -13.14 -10.40
C HIS A 233 15.36 -12.68 -9.22
N TRP A 234 14.40 -11.78 -9.47
CA TRP A 234 13.49 -11.30 -8.42
C TRP A 234 12.48 -12.35 -7.99
N ILE A 235 12.05 -13.22 -8.90
CA ILE A 235 11.22 -14.38 -8.55
C ILE A 235 11.96 -15.32 -7.61
N ASP A 236 13.25 -15.58 -7.86
CA ASP A 236 14.07 -16.44 -7.01
C ASP A 236 14.27 -15.83 -5.62
N VAL A 237 14.58 -14.53 -5.55
CA VAL A 237 14.71 -13.78 -4.29
C VAL A 237 13.39 -13.79 -3.50
N SER A 238 12.28 -13.50 -4.16
CA SER A 238 10.95 -13.52 -3.57
C SER A 238 10.58 -14.89 -3.03
N THR A 239 10.86 -15.94 -3.80
CA THR A 239 10.61 -17.34 -3.40
C THR A 239 11.33 -17.66 -2.10
N LYS A 240 12.63 -17.34 -2.01
CA LYS A 240 13.42 -17.57 -0.80
C LYS A 240 12.84 -16.81 0.41
N ARG A 241 12.60 -15.51 0.27
CA ARG A 241 12.10 -14.67 1.37
C ARG A 241 10.72 -15.12 1.88
N ILE A 242 9.82 -15.47 0.97
CA ILE A 242 8.47 -15.95 1.32
C ILE A 242 8.56 -17.32 2.01
N HIS A 243 9.40 -18.23 1.50
CA HIS A 243 9.64 -19.51 2.15
C HIS A 243 10.17 -19.34 3.59
N ASP A 244 11.15 -18.45 3.79
CA ASP A 244 11.71 -18.16 5.11
C ASP A 244 10.64 -17.60 6.07
N ALA A 245 9.77 -16.70 5.61
CA ALA A 245 8.65 -16.20 6.38
C ALA A 245 7.65 -17.31 6.74
N GLN A 246 7.32 -18.21 5.81
CA GLN A 246 6.45 -19.36 6.06
C GLN A 246 7.04 -20.33 7.09
N GLN A 247 8.35 -20.54 7.10
CA GLN A 247 9.01 -21.37 8.11
C GLN A 247 8.94 -20.73 9.51
N GLN A 248 9.16 -19.43 9.60
CA GLN A 248 9.04 -18.70 10.88
C GLN A 248 7.63 -18.81 11.48
N MET A 249 6.58 -18.68 10.64
CA MET A 249 5.19 -18.83 11.09
C MET A 249 4.85 -20.22 11.64
N ARG A 250 5.54 -21.28 11.19
CA ARG A 250 5.31 -22.66 11.67
C ARG A 250 5.94 -22.95 13.02
N LEU A 251 6.81 -22.08 13.52
CA LEU A 251 7.51 -22.24 14.79
C LEU A 251 6.73 -21.63 15.99
N PHE A 252 5.65 -20.94 15.70
CA PHE A 252 4.74 -20.30 16.68
C PHE A 252 3.31 -20.83 16.52
#